data_7938fbb1e2d5e6129fa6d2856e1ce9f0
#
_entry.id   7938fbb1e2d5e6129fa6d2856e1ce9f0
#
_cell.length_a   1.000
_cell.length_b   1.000
_cell.length_c   1.000
_cell.angle_alpha   90.00
_cell.angle_beta   90.00
_cell.angle_gamma   90.00
#
_symmetry.space_group_name_H-M   'P 1'
#
loop_
_entity.id
_entity.type
_entity.pdbx_description
1 polymer ?
#
loop_
_entity_poly.entity_id
_entity_poly.type
_entity_poly.pdbx_seq_one_letter_code
_entity_poly.pdbx_strand_id
1 'polypeptide(L)'
;TITAGIVSAKGRSMPSNGEFKIESFIQTDAAVNPGNSGGALVDKAGNLVGINTAIISQTGSYTGYSFAVPSNIVKKIAYDLMDFGSVKRAVLGIKMAPIDDKIAEDLKLSSRNGVYISEVSESGAADKAGIKAGDVLIAIDSTDIRSTSAVQEAVSRYSPGDKAVVTVIRDGRTMKFDVIFKGTSQDN
;
A
#
# COMPACT_ATOMS: atom_id res chain seq x y z
N THR A 1 21.42 -11.75 -16.98
CA THR A 1 20.83 -13.03 -16.52
C THR A 1 19.32 -12.94 -16.63
N ILE A 2 18.68 -14.00 -17.14
CA ILE A 2 17.22 -14.14 -17.16
C ILE A 2 16.88 -15.30 -16.23
N THR A 3 15.91 -15.08 -15.36
CA THR A 3 15.36 -16.12 -14.47
C THR A 3 13.84 -16.17 -14.65
N ALA A 4 13.21 -17.27 -14.29
CA ALA A 4 11.78 -17.45 -14.40
C ALA A 4 11.21 -18.00 -13.08
N GLY A 5 9.96 -17.70 -12.82
CA GLY A 5 9.22 -18.15 -11.65
C GLY A 5 7.77 -17.73 -11.72
N ILE A 6 7.08 -17.79 -10.59
CA ILE A 6 5.68 -17.38 -10.45
C ILE A 6 5.55 -16.24 -9.41
N VAL A 7 4.42 -15.55 -9.42
CA VAL A 7 4.04 -14.65 -8.34
C VAL A 7 3.59 -15.50 -7.15
N SER A 8 4.38 -15.51 -6.09
CA SER A 8 4.12 -16.30 -4.88
C SER A 8 3.18 -15.57 -3.91
N ALA A 9 3.24 -14.23 -3.87
CA ALA A 9 2.34 -13.38 -3.08
C ALA A 9 2.34 -11.94 -3.58
N LYS A 10 1.35 -11.17 -3.14
CA LYS A 10 1.26 -9.71 -3.33
C LYS A 10 1.01 -9.01 -2.01
N GLY A 11 1.31 -7.71 -1.94
CA GLY A 11 1.07 -6.92 -0.73
C GLY A 11 1.97 -7.33 0.46
N ARG A 12 3.20 -7.79 0.17
CA ARG A 12 4.15 -8.15 1.23
C ARG A 12 4.86 -6.91 1.74
N SER A 13 4.84 -6.75 3.07
CA SER A 13 5.67 -5.76 3.76
C SER A 13 7.02 -6.36 4.09
N MET A 14 8.08 -5.59 3.94
CA MET A 14 9.43 -5.98 4.36
C MET A 14 9.87 -5.15 5.56
N PRO A 15 10.59 -5.75 6.54
CA PRO A 15 11.22 -4.98 7.58
C PRO A 15 12.18 -3.96 6.95
N SER A 16 11.97 -2.68 7.20
CA SER A 16 12.90 -1.63 6.78
C SER A 16 13.16 -0.69 7.95
N ASN A 17 14.43 -0.32 8.13
CA ASN A 17 14.86 0.62 9.16
C ASN A 17 14.82 2.08 8.66
N GLY A 18 14.30 2.34 7.45
CA GLY A 18 14.26 3.65 6.83
C GLY A 18 12.89 4.32 6.90
N GLU A 19 12.89 5.65 6.75
CA GLU A 19 11.66 6.47 6.66
C GLU A 19 10.80 6.13 5.42
N PHE A 20 11.38 5.42 4.45
CA PHE A 20 10.73 5.09 3.18
C PHE A 20 10.30 3.63 3.15
N LYS A 21 9.08 3.35 3.65
CA LYS A 21 8.49 2.03 3.59
C LYS A 21 7.66 1.87 2.33
N ILE A 22 8.14 1.07 1.38
CA ILE A 22 7.26 0.43 0.40
C ILE A 22 6.71 -0.81 1.09
N GLU A 23 5.41 -0.83 1.38
CA GLU A 23 4.78 -1.90 2.15
C GLU A 23 3.93 -2.85 1.28
N SER A 24 4.13 -2.81 -0.04
CA SER A 24 3.38 -3.64 -0.99
C SER A 24 4.32 -4.18 -2.06
N PHE A 25 5.06 -5.24 -1.73
CA PHE A 25 5.92 -5.92 -2.69
C PHE A 25 5.20 -7.09 -3.37
N ILE A 26 5.59 -7.36 -4.61
CA ILE A 26 5.33 -8.64 -5.28
C ILE A 26 6.41 -9.60 -4.83
N GLN A 27 6.01 -10.73 -4.25
CA GLN A 27 6.91 -11.84 -3.95
C GLN A 27 6.91 -12.81 -5.14
N THR A 28 8.10 -13.26 -5.53
CA THR A 28 8.29 -14.26 -6.57
C THR A 28 9.35 -15.28 -6.14
N ASP A 29 9.30 -16.48 -6.69
CA ASP A 29 10.33 -17.51 -6.58
C ASP A 29 11.34 -17.46 -7.73
N ALA A 30 11.18 -16.54 -8.68
CA ALA A 30 12.22 -16.27 -9.67
C ALA A 30 13.50 -15.83 -8.96
N ALA A 31 14.63 -16.47 -9.25
CA ALA A 31 15.88 -16.20 -8.55
C ALA A 31 16.38 -14.78 -8.81
N VAL A 32 16.46 -13.98 -7.78
CA VAL A 32 17.10 -12.65 -7.79
C VAL A 32 18.36 -12.72 -6.93
N ASN A 33 19.49 -12.38 -7.54
CA ASN A 33 20.81 -12.31 -6.88
C ASN A 33 21.41 -10.92 -7.08
N PRO A 34 22.49 -10.56 -6.38
CA PRO A 34 23.22 -9.33 -6.63
C PRO A 34 23.50 -9.13 -8.12
N GLY A 35 23.14 -7.94 -8.65
CA GLY A 35 23.19 -7.62 -10.08
C GLY A 35 21.85 -7.70 -10.82
N ASN A 36 20.82 -8.32 -10.25
CA ASN A 36 19.46 -8.32 -10.82
C ASN A 36 18.59 -7.17 -10.29
N SER A 37 19.00 -6.52 -9.19
CA SER A 37 18.27 -5.35 -8.63
C SER A 37 18.22 -4.21 -9.64
N GLY A 38 17.04 -3.57 -9.76
CA GLY A 38 16.73 -2.60 -10.82
C GLY A 38 16.29 -3.24 -12.13
N GLY A 39 16.44 -4.56 -12.30
CA GLY A 39 15.96 -5.30 -13.47
C GLY A 39 14.44 -5.44 -13.49
N ALA A 40 13.87 -5.54 -14.69
CA ALA A 40 12.44 -5.68 -14.89
C ALA A 40 11.94 -7.07 -14.49
N LEU A 41 10.83 -7.14 -13.76
CA LEU A 41 9.97 -8.31 -13.65
C LEU A 41 8.87 -8.16 -14.70
N VAL A 42 8.80 -9.09 -15.65
CA VAL A 42 7.83 -9.03 -16.75
C VAL A 42 6.95 -10.28 -16.77
N ASP A 43 5.74 -10.16 -17.31
CA ASP A 43 4.87 -11.29 -17.58
C ASP A 43 5.24 -12.00 -18.91
N LYS A 44 4.53 -13.07 -19.24
CA LYS A 44 4.73 -13.84 -20.47
C LYS A 44 4.47 -13.03 -21.76
N ALA A 45 3.73 -11.94 -21.67
CA ALA A 45 3.44 -11.04 -22.79
C ALA A 45 4.48 -9.91 -22.92
N GLY A 46 5.46 -9.83 -22.00
CA GLY A 46 6.46 -8.78 -21.95
C GLY A 46 6.02 -7.51 -21.24
N ASN A 47 4.85 -7.50 -20.58
CA ASN A 47 4.41 -6.34 -19.82
C ASN A 47 5.21 -6.22 -18.52
N LEU A 48 5.59 -5.00 -18.16
CA LEU A 48 6.27 -4.71 -16.89
C LEU A 48 5.32 -4.93 -15.71
N VAL A 49 5.63 -5.91 -14.87
CA VAL A 49 4.89 -6.24 -13.64
C VAL A 49 5.50 -5.54 -12.44
N GLY A 50 6.83 -5.41 -12.41
CA GLY A 50 7.53 -4.75 -11.32
C GLY A 50 9.02 -4.56 -11.60
N ILE A 51 9.71 -3.96 -10.63
CA ILE A 51 11.17 -3.78 -10.63
C ILE A 51 11.75 -4.57 -9.46
N ASN A 52 12.70 -5.46 -9.76
CA ASN A 52 13.37 -6.26 -8.74
C ASN A 52 14.17 -5.36 -7.80
N THR A 53 14.03 -5.56 -6.49
CA THR A 53 14.66 -4.66 -5.52
C THR A 53 15.42 -5.38 -4.41
N ALA A 54 14.92 -6.50 -3.90
CA ALA A 54 15.49 -7.11 -2.71
C ALA A 54 15.27 -8.63 -2.66
N ILE A 55 16.08 -9.26 -1.83
CA ILE A 55 15.90 -10.63 -1.35
C ILE A 55 15.83 -10.60 0.18
N ILE A 56 15.00 -11.45 0.77
CA ILE A 56 15.10 -11.74 2.21
C ILE A 56 16.11 -12.88 2.34
N SER A 57 17.31 -12.55 2.79
CA SER A 57 18.37 -13.53 2.96
C SER A 57 19.31 -13.09 4.07
N GLN A 58 19.67 -14.01 4.96
CA GLN A 58 20.71 -13.80 5.96
C GLN A 58 22.12 -13.86 5.36
N THR A 59 22.26 -14.49 4.20
CA THR A 59 23.55 -14.71 3.52
C THR A 59 23.81 -13.76 2.37
N GLY A 60 22.83 -12.90 2.01
CA GLY A 60 22.89 -12.04 0.82
C GLY A 60 22.66 -12.77 -0.51
N SER A 61 22.34 -14.07 -0.47
CA SER A 61 22.04 -14.89 -1.66
C SER A 61 20.57 -15.30 -1.69
N TYR A 62 20.05 -15.64 -2.86
CA TYR A 62 18.70 -16.13 -3.04
C TYR A 62 18.40 -17.35 -2.17
N THR A 63 17.33 -17.30 -1.40
CA THR A 63 16.88 -18.37 -0.49
C THR A 63 15.42 -18.79 -0.74
N GLY A 64 14.92 -18.61 -1.97
CA GLY A 64 13.56 -18.97 -2.36
C GLY A 64 12.57 -17.80 -2.35
N TYR A 65 12.96 -16.61 -1.94
CA TYR A 65 12.09 -15.42 -1.86
C TYR A 65 12.78 -14.22 -2.48
N SER A 66 12.15 -13.68 -3.51
CA SER A 66 12.56 -12.42 -4.16
C SER A 66 11.40 -11.43 -4.14
N PHE A 67 11.71 -10.14 -4.17
CA PHE A 67 10.74 -9.07 -4.07
C PHE A 67 10.93 -8.05 -5.17
N ALA A 68 9.81 -7.60 -5.73
CA ALA A 68 9.77 -6.54 -6.72
C ALA A 68 8.78 -5.45 -6.30
N VAL A 69 9.12 -4.19 -6.58
CA VAL A 69 8.20 -3.06 -6.46
C VAL A 69 7.19 -3.15 -7.59
N PRO A 70 5.87 -3.15 -7.34
CA PRO A 70 4.85 -3.19 -8.38
C PRO A 70 4.98 -2.05 -9.41
N SER A 71 4.74 -2.35 -10.69
CA SER A 71 4.91 -1.39 -11.79
C SER A 71 4.06 -0.13 -11.67
N ASN A 72 2.87 -0.21 -11.07
CA ASN A 72 2.02 0.95 -10.79
C ASN A 72 2.66 1.92 -9.78
N ILE A 73 3.32 1.39 -8.74
CA ILE A 73 4.07 2.20 -7.76
C ILE A 73 5.32 2.80 -8.41
N VAL A 74 6.07 1.97 -9.17
CA VAL A 74 7.25 2.43 -9.90
C VAL A 74 6.92 3.58 -10.84
N LYS A 75 5.83 3.45 -11.60
CA LYS A 75 5.37 4.46 -12.55
C LYS A 75 5.14 5.80 -11.86
N LYS A 76 4.38 5.81 -10.77
CA LYS A 76 4.08 7.04 -10.01
C LYS A 76 5.36 7.68 -9.47
N ILE A 77 6.24 6.89 -8.83
CA ILE A 77 7.49 7.39 -8.27
C ILE A 77 8.41 7.95 -9.37
N ALA A 78 8.51 7.27 -10.51
CA ALA A 78 9.33 7.73 -11.62
C ALA A 78 8.84 9.09 -12.16
N TYR A 79 7.53 9.26 -12.36
CA TYR A 79 6.97 10.54 -12.77
C TYR A 79 7.21 11.64 -11.74
N ASP A 80 6.97 11.36 -10.45
CA ASP A 80 7.25 12.35 -9.40
C ASP A 80 8.71 12.82 -9.43
N LEU A 81 9.65 11.89 -9.58
CA LEU A 81 11.08 12.22 -9.64
C LEU A 81 11.45 13.02 -10.90
N MET A 82 10.83 12.70 -12.04
CA MET A 82 11.06 13.43 -13.31
C MET A 82 10.49 14.84 -13.26
N ASP A 83 9.29 15.01 -12.69
CA ASP A 83 8.55 16.27 -12.74
C ASP A 83 8.91 17.20 -11.58
N PHE A 84 9.22 16.64 -10.39
CA PHE A 84 9.40 17.40 -9.14
C PHE A 84 10.76 17.19 -8.47
N GLY A 85 11.59 16.24 -8.94
CA GLY A 85 12.85 15.88 -8.29
C GLY A 85 12.68 15.17 -6.94
N SER A 86 11.44 14.95 -6.48
CA SER A 86 11.12 14.32 -5.19
C SER A 86 9.80 13.56 -5.25
N VAL A 87 9.68 12.48 -4.48
CA VAL A 87 8.47 11.67 -4.42
C VAL A 87 7.38 12.40 -3.63
N LYS A 88 6.25 12.67 -4.24
CA LYS A 88 5.08 13.29 -3.60
C LYS A 88 4.19 12.21 -3.00
N ARG A 89 4.10 12.17 -1.68
CA ARG A 89 3.34 11.14 -0.96
C ARG A 89 2.01 11.65 -0.47
N ALA A 90 0.96 11.01 -0.94
CA ALA A 90 -0.37 11.19 -0.38
C ALA A 90 -0.48 10.47 0.97
N VAL A 91 -1.16 11.11 1.92
CA VAL A 91 -1.49 10.52 3.21
C VAL A 91 -2.96 10.73 3.53
N LEU A 92 -3.57 9.70 4.14
CA LEU A 92 -4.95 9.76 4.61
C LEU A 92 -5.04 10.41 6.00
N GLY A 93 -3.97 10.28 6.79
CA GLY A 93 -3.92 10.81 8.16
C GLY A 93 -4.71 9.94 9.14
N ILE A 94 -4.51 8.63 9.11
CA ILE A 94 -5.14 7.66 10.01
C ILE A 94 -4.10 6.73 10.64
N LYS A 95 -4.37 6.26 11.88
CA LYS A 95 -3.79 5.03 12.40
C LYS A 95 -4.79 3.91 12.23
N MET A 96 -4.30 2.75 11.87
CA MET A 96 -5.15 1.62 11.51
C MET A 96 -4.62 0.30 12.07
N ALA A 97 -5.55 -0.62 12.32
CA ALA A 97 -5.27 -1.97 12.81
C ALA A 97 -6.07 -3.01 11.99
N PRO A 98 -5.56 -4.24 11.86
CA PRO A 98 -6.37 -5.33 11.34
C PRO A 98 -7.57 -5.59 12.26
N ILE A 99 -8.67 -6.10 11.70
CA ILE A 99 -9.87 -6.46 12.45
C ILE A 99 -9.62 -7.82 13.11
N ASP A 100 -9.50 -7.83 14.42
CA ASP A 100 -9.44 -9.04 15.23
C ASP A 100 -10.86 -9.48 15.69
N ASP A 101 -10.94 -10.58 16.44
CA ASP A 101 -12.21 -11.13 16.94
C ASP A 101 -12.95 -10.15 17.83
N LYS A 102 -12.22 -9.43 18.69
CA LYS A 102 -12.79 -8.48 19.62
C LYS A 102 -13.39 -7.27 18.90
N ILE A 103 -12.65 -6.68 17.95
CA ILE A 103 -13.15 -5.56 17.13
C ILE A 103 -14.38 -5.99 16.32
N ALA A 104 -14.35 -7.21 15.74
CA ALA A 104 -15.47 -7.73 14.98
C ALA A 104 -16.73 -7.91 15.83
N GLU A 105 -16.61 -8.40 17.06
CA GLU A 105 -17.70 -8.57 18.03
C GLU A 105 -18.23 -7.22 18.52
N ASP A 106 -17.34 -6.32 18.97
CA ASP A 106 -17.69 -4.99 19.49
C ASP A 106 -18.46 -4.15 18.46
N LEU A 107 -18.04 -4.22 17.20
CA LEU A 107 -18.65 -3.48 16.08
C LEU A 107 -19.76 -4.28 15.37
N LYS A 108 -20.07 -5.50 15.81
CA LYS A 108 -21.09 -6.41 15.22
C LYS A 108 -20.90 -6.59 13.71
N LEU A 109 -19.66 -6.76 13.29
CA LEU A 109 -19.32 -6.93 11.89
C LEU A 109 -19.68 -8.34 11.41
N SER A 110 -20.30 -8.45 10.23
CA SER A 110 -20.59 -9.73 9.58
C SER A 110 -19.34 -10.38 8.94
N SER A 111 -18.26 -9.63 8.80
CA SER A 111 -17.02 -10.05 8.15
C SER A 111 -15.84 -9.29 8.75
N ARG A 112 -14.65 -9.92 8.72
CA ARG A 112 -13.38 -9.25 9.08
C ARG A 112 -12.71 -8.52 7.89
N ASN A 113 -13.44 -8.36 6.79
CA ASN A 113 -12.93 -7.60 5.66
C ASN A 113 -12.92 -6.11 6.01
N GLY A 114 -11.79 -5.47 5.73
CA GLY A 114 -11.58 -4.06 6.03
C GLY A 114 -10.45 -3.83 7.00
N VAL A 115 -10.31 -2.59 7.42
CA VAL A 115 -9.28 -2.12 8.35
C VAL A 115 -9.91 -1.20 9.37
N TYR A 116 -9.70 -1.47 10.64
CA TYR A 116 -10.18 -0.63 11.74
C TYR A 116 -9.36 0.65 11.84
N ILE A 117 -10.03 1.80 11.87
CA ILE A 117 -9.41 3.11 12.08
C ILE A 117 -9.38 3.39 13.58
N SER A 118 -8.20 3.27 14.20
CA SER A 118 -8.02 3.49 15.63
C SER A 118 -7.86 4.97 16.00
N GLU A 119 -7.31 5.77 15.08
CA GLU A 119 -7.09 7.21 15.30
C GLU A 119 -7.15 7.95 13.96
N VAL A 120 -7.62 9.19 13.99
CA VAL A 120 -7.61 10.12 12.85
C VAL A 120 -6.79 11.34 13.25
N SER A 121 -5.82 11.70 12.42
CA SER A 121 -4.96 12.86 12.65
C SER A 121 -5.75 14.15 12.49
N GLU A 122 -5.67 15.03 13.48
CA GLU A 122 -6.33 16.34 13.47
C GLU A 122 -5.93 17.12 12.22
N SER A 123 -6.91 17.74 11.58
CA SER A 123 -6.74 18.42 10.30
C SER A 123 -6.18 17.56 9.16
N GLY A 124 -6.09 16.25 9.32
CA GLY A 124 -5.71 15.29 8.27
C GLY A 124 -6.72 15.24 7.11
N ALA A 125 -6.40 14.46 6.08
CA ALA A 125 -7.30 14.27 4.94
C ALA A 125 -8.60 13.57 5.36
N ALA A 126 -8.48 12.51 6.17
CA ALA A 126 -9.61 11.76 6.71
C ALA A 126 -10.50 12.60 7.63
N ASP A 127 -9.88 13.38 8.53
CA ASP A 127 -10.59 14.28 9.48
C ASP A 127 -11.43 15.31 8.72
N LYS A 128 -10.82 15.99 7.74
CA LYS A 128 -11.52 16.99 6.91
C LYS A 128 -12.67 16.41 6.11
N ALA A 129 -12.60 15.14 5.74
CA ALA A 129 -13.66 14.42 5.06
C ALA A 129 -14.77 13.94 6.01
N GLY A 130 -14.53 13.94 7.34
CA GLY A 130 -15.50 13.47 8.33
C GLY A 130 -15.39 11.99 8.68
N ILE A 131 -14.29 11.33 8.31
CA ILE A 131 -13.94 9.98 8.76
C ILE A 131 -13.50 10.09 10.23
N LYS A 132 -13.85 9.09 11.06
CA LYS A 132 -13.64 9.10 12.51
C LYS A 132 -12.93 7.84 12.98
N ALA A 133 -12.30 7.92 14.15
CA ALA A 133 -11.89 6.73 14.89
C ALA A 133 -13.13 5.86 15.18
N GLY A 134 -13.00 4.55 15.09
CA GLY A 134 -14.09 3.59 15.18
C GLY A 134 -14.68 3.18 13.82
N ASP A 135 -14.38 3.88 12.74
CA ASP A 135 -14.79 3.45 11.40
C ASP A 135 -14.02 2.21 10.93
N VAL A 136 -14.64 1.43 10.09
CA VAL A 136 -13.99 0.32 9.37
C VAL A 136 -13.88 0.68 7.90
N LEU A 137 -12.67 0.93 7.42
CA LEU A 137 -12.39 1.24 6.02
C LEU A 137 -12.47 -0.02 5.18
N ILE A 138 -13.34 -0.03 4.16
CA ILE A 138 -13.63 -1.20 3.33
C ILE A 138 -13.33 -1.01 1.84
N ALA A 139 -13.23 0.24 1.35
CA ALA A 139 -12.82 0.51 -0.03
C ALA A 139 -12.24 1.92 -0.19
N ILE A 140 -11.37 2.08 -1.19
CA ILE A 140 -10.90 3.37 -1.70
C ILE A 140 -11.16 3.35 -3.21
N ASP A 141 -12.03 4.22 -3.70
CA ASP A 141 -12.62 4.18 -5.05
C ASP A 141 -13.17 2.78 -5.35
N SER A 142 -12.70 2.14 -6.42
CA SER A 142 -13.07 0.78 -6.82
C SER A 142 -12.19 -0.32 -6.21
N THR A 143 -11.24 0.04 -5.33
CA THR A 143 -10.32 -0.93 -4.72
C THR A 143 -10.85 -1.41 -3.38
N ASP A 144 -11.21 -2.69 -3.29
CA ASP A 144 -11.58 -3.33 -2.02
C ASP A 144 -10.40 -3.37 -1.05
N ILE A 145 -10.63 -2.99 0.19
CA ILE A 145 -9.65 -2.99 1.27
C ILE A 145 -9.92 -4.17 2.19
N ARG A 146 -8.92 -5.04 2.35
CA ARG A 146 -8.99 -6.23 3.22
C ARG A 146 -7.86 -6.33 4.23
N SER A 147 -6.88 -5.41 4.14
CA SER A 147 -5.71 -5.39 5.03
C SER A 147 -5.10 -4.00 5.09
N THR A 148 -4.27 -3.75 6.08
CA THR A 148 -3.52 -2.49 6.21
C THR A 148 -2.58 -2.26 5.03
N SER A 149 -1.94 -3.31 4.50
CA SER A 149 -1.11 -3.22 3.29
C SER A 149 -1.91 -2.84 2.04
N ALA A 150 -3.18 -3.29 1.94
CA ALA A 150 -4.05 -2.87 0.85
C ALA A 150 -4.40 -1.38 0.91
N VAL A 151 -4.58 -0.79 2.11
CA VAL A 151 -4.75 0.67 2.27
C VAL A 151 -3.51 1.40 1.78
N GLN A 152 -2.33 0.97 2.21
CA GLN A 152 -1.06 1.59 1.85
C GLN A 152 -0.81 1.52 0.35
N GLU A 153 -1.08 0.36 -0.27
CA GLU A 153 -1.00 0.19 -1.72
C GLU A 153 -1.99 1.10 -2.45
N ALA A 154 -3.24 1.15 -2.01
CA ALA A 154 -4.25 2.00 -2.64
C ALA A 154 -3.85 3.48 -2.55
N VAL A 155 -3.45 3.96 -1.34
CA VAL A 155 -3.05 5.35 -1.11
C VAL A 155 -1.76 5.72 -1.87
N SER A 156 -0.82 4.78 -2.04
CA SER A 156 0.43 5.04 -2.76
C SER A 156 0.28 5.41 -4.24
N ARG A 157 -0.91 5.20 -4.80
CA ARG A 157 -1.23 5.56 -6.19
C ARG A 157 -1.62 7.02 -6.36
N TYR A 158 -1.91 7.73 -5.26
CA TYR A 158 -2.36 9.11 -5.26
C TYR A 158 -1.21 10.07 -4.96
N SER A 159 -1.39 11.31 -5.39
CA SER A 159 -0.55 12.46 -5.04
C SER A 159 -1.30 13.41 -4.10
N PRO A 160 -0.59 14.26 -3.34
CA PRO A 160 -1.23 15.33 -2.58
C PRO A 160 -2.13 16.19 -3.47
N GLY A 161 -3.37 16.42 -3.03
CA GLY A 161 -4.39 17.13 -3.80
C GLY A 161 -5.32 16.25 -4.61
N ASP A 162 -4.96 14.99 -4.87
CA ASP A 162 -5.86 14.04 -5.53
C ASP A 162 -7.09 13.75 -4.68
N LYS A 163 -8.18 13.38 -5.35
CA LYS A 163 -9.46 13.04 -4.72
C LYS A 163 -9.74 11.56 -4.85
N ALA A 164 -10.33 10.98 -3.83
CA ALA A 164 -10.85 9.62 -3.84
C ALA A 164 -12.10 9.49 -2.99
N VAL A 165 -12.93 8.51 -3.29
CA VAL A 165 -14.09 8.13 -2.47
C VAL A 165 -13.65 7.03 -1.50
N VAL A 166 -13.63 7.35 -0.22
CA VAL A 166 -13.34 6.36 0.84
C VAL A 166 -14.66 5.83 1.39
N THR A 167 -14.83 4.51 1.34
CA THR A 167 -16.01 3.82 1.86
C THR A 167 -15.69 3.19 3.20
N VAL A 168 -16.50 3.48 4.20
CA VAL A 168 -16.35 2.94 5.56
C VAL A 168 -17.66 2.32 6.05
N ILE A 169 -17.56 1.47 7.08
CA ILE A 169 -18.68 1.05 7.91
C ILE A 169 -18.60 1.83 9.22
N ARG A 170 -19.69 2.52 9.59
CA ARG A 170 -19.89 3.21 10.87
C ARG A 170 -21.26 2.82 11.41
N ASP A 171 -21.32 2.34 12.65
CA ASP A 171 -22.57 1.92 13.33
C ASP A 171 -23.40 0.94 12.45
N GLY A 172 -22.73 -0.02 11.79
CA GLY A 172 -23.34 -1.00 10.91
C GLY A 172 -23.83 -0.47 9.56
N ARG A 173 -23.56 0.81 9.23
CA ARG A 173 -23.98 1.45 7.98
C ARG A 173 -22.78 1.75 7.09
N THR A 174 -22.90 1.44 5.81
CA THR A 174 -21.91 1.83 4.80
C THR A 174 -22.07 3.31 4.47
N MET A 175 -20.96 4.06 4.60
CA MET A 175 -20.88 5.49 4.29
C MET A 175 -19.75 5.75 3.32
N LYS A 176 -19.91 6.79 2.49
CA LYS A 176 -18.90 7.23 1.51
C LYS A 176 -18.48 8.65 1.83
N PHE A 177 -17.19 8.90 1.75
CA PHE A 177 -16.59 10.20 2.01
C PHE A 177 -15.67 10.61 0.86
N ASP A 178 -15.86 11.82 0.33
CA ASP A 178 -14.95 12.42 -0.64
C ASP A 178 -13.73 12.95 0.12
N VAL A 179 -12.59 12.34 -0.12
CA VAL A 179 -11.33 12.67 0.55
C VAL A 179 -10.41 13.39 -0.44
N ILE A 180 -9.78 14.48 0.00
CA ILE A 180 -8.68 15.14 -0.71
C ILE A 180 -7.41 14.79 0.04
N PHE A 181 -6.52 14.02 -0.59
CA PHE A 181 -5.27 13.59 0.03
C PHE A 181 -4.36 14.77 0.35
N LYS A 182 -3.64 14.68 1.46
CA LYS A 182 -2.60 15.65 1.84
C LYS A 182 -1.22 15.07 1.61
N GLY A 183 -0.21 15.95 1.52
CA GLY A 183 1.20 15.58 1.57
C GLY A 183 1.66 15.26 2.99
N THR A 184 2.80 14.59 3.11
CA THR A 184 3.50 14.45 4.38
C THR A 184 4.05 15.82 4.81
N SER A 185 4.25 16.02 6.13
CA SER A 185 4.74 17.30 6.69
C SER A 185 6.13 17.73 6.20
N GLN A 186 6.81 16.90 5.40
CA GLN A 186 8.10 17.20 4.79
C GLN A 186 7.98 17.82 3.39
N ASP A 187 6.77 17.94 2.84
CA ASP A 187 6.51 18.46 1.50
C ASP A 187 6.09 19.95 1.48
N ASN A 188 6.26 20.67 2.60
CA ASN A 188 5.98 22.11 2.72
C ASN A 188 7.30 22.92 2.68
#